data_49798b05cdefd3208ce80a7d26e9ab43
#
_entry.id   49798b05cdefd3208ce80a7d26e9ab43
#
_cell.length_a   1.000
_cell.length_b   1.000
_cell.length_c   1.000
_cell.angle_alpha   90.00
_cell.angle_beta   90.00
_cell.angle_gamma   90.00
#
_symmetry.space_group_name_H-M   'P 1'
#
loop_
_entity.id
_entity.type
_entity.pdbx_description
1 polymer ?
#
loop_
_entity_poly.entity_id
_entity_poly.type
_entity_poly.pdbx_seq_one_letter_code
_entity_poly.pdbx_strand_id
1 'polypeptide(L)'
;MSIQNTRTWVGAPPWRDRPQLPTTVVYLVGIVPAIWWFWLGATNRLGAEPMRELEHALGLWALRFLIFALAITPLRQLAGVNLLRYRRALGLSAFYYALMHLTTYLVLDQELDFDAIGADILKRPYITIGMTCFIVLLPLAVTSNNLAIRRLGGKVWQRLHRFVYLAAILAVLHFLMSVKSWPIEPVTYTLIVAILLGYRLARSLMREPRQGKLKRMS
;
A
#
# COMPACT_ATOMS: atom_id res chain seq x y z
N MET A 1 2.66 58.28 -3.18
CA MET A 1 2.48 57.55 -1.91
C MET A 1 2.44 56.05 -2.22
N SER A 2 3.62 55.40 -2.12
CA SER A 2 3.81 54.02 -2.58
C SER A 2 3.51 53.04 -1.42
N ILE A 3 2.45 52.27 -1.55
CA ILE A 3 2.12 51.22 -0.59
C ILE A 3 3.06 50.04 -0.85
N GLN A 4 4.12 49.95 -0.06
CA GLN A 4 4.98 48.78 -0.03
C GLN A 4 4.21 47.60 0.58
N ASN A 5 3.87 46.66 -0.28
CA ASN A 5 3.23 45.39 0.07
C ASN A 5 4.27 44.48 0.72
N THR A 6 4.48 44.63 2.03
CA THR A 6 5.33 43.76 2.82
C THR A 6 4.65 42.41 2.97
N ARG A 7 4.82 41.55 1.96
CA ARG A 7 4.57 40.11 2.15
C ARG A 7 5.56 39.60 3.19
N THR A 8 5.11 39.46 4.45
CA THR A 8 5.82 38.71 5.46
C THR A 8 6.01 37.29 4.95
N TRP A 9 7.24 36.98 4.54
CA TRP A 9 7.64 35.61 4.22
C TRP A 9 7.50 34.77 5.48
N VAL A 10 6.40 34.06 5.60
CA VAL A 10 6.26 33.03 6.61
C VAL A 10 7.39 32.04 6.34
N GLY A 11 8.37 31.96 7.25
CA GLY A 11 9.54 31.11 7.13
C GLY A 11 9.14 29.69 6.73
N ALA A 12 9.98 29.05 5.92
CA ALA A 12 9.73 27.67 5.52
C ALA A 12 9.48 26.80 6.75
N PRO A 13 8.48 25.93 6.74
CA PRO A 13 8.15 25.13 7.90
C PRO A 13 9.37 24.28 8.33
N PRO A 14 9.64 24.14 9.64
CA PRO A 14 10.89 23.60 10.19
C PRO A 14 11.23 22.16 9.77
N TRP A 15 10.28 21.45 9.17
CA TRP A 15 10.50 20.10 8.60
C TRP A 15 11.17 20.11 7.21
N ARG A 16 11.27 21.27 6.54
CA ARG A 16 11.85 21.40 5.19
C ARG A 16 13.36 21.18 5.19
N ASP A 17 14.03 21.54 6.28
CA ASP A 17 15.50 21.54 6.38
C ASP A 17 16.06 20.29 7.08
N ARG A 18 15.20 19.31 7.44
CA ARG A 18 15.69 18.06 8.00
C ARG A 18 16.36 17.20 6.93
N PRO A 19 17.58 16.68 7.19
CA PRO A 19 18.25 15.76 6.28
C PRO A 19 17.34 14.54 6.07
N GLN A 20 16.99 14.28 4.81
CA GLN A 20 16.11 13.18 4.45
C GLN A 20 16.95 12.07 3.82
N LEU A 21 16.80 10.85 4.34
CA LEU A 21 17.45 9.67 3.79
C LEU A 21 17.08 9.47 2.30
N PRO A 22 18.00 9.02 1.45
CA PRO A 22 17.69 8.70 0.06
C PRO A 22 16.64 7.59 -0.03
N THR A 23 15.78 7.64 -1.04
CA THR A 23 14.70 6.64 -1.23
C THR A 23 15.23 5.21 -1.42
N THR A 24 16.47 5.05 -1.88
CA THR A 24 17.18 3.78 -1.96
C THR A 24 17.24 3.06 -0.61
N VAL A 25 17.39 3.78 0.49
CA VAL A 25 17.40 3.18 1.84
C VAL A 25 16.09 2.45 2.14
N VAL A 26 14.95 3.00 1.69
CA VAL A 26 13.64 2.36 1.89
C VAL A 26 13.57 1.01 1.17
N TYR A 27 14.14 0.90 -0.04
CA TYR A 27 14.21 -0.37 -0.76
C TYR A 27 15.18 -1.35 -0.11
N LEU A 28 16.38 -0.88 0.30
CA LEU A 28 17.38 -1.72 0.95
C LEU A 28 16.87 -2.28 2.28
N VAL A 29 16.25 -1.46 3.11
CA VAL A 29 15.62 -1.91 4.37
C VAL A 29 14.40 -2.77 4.07
N GLY A 30 13.63 -2.40 3.05
CA GLY A 30 12.42 -3.11 2.65
C GLY A 30 12.64 -4.53 2.15
N ILE A 31 13.81 -4.83 1.56
CA ILE A 31 14.13 -6.18 1.08
C ILE A 31 14.60 -7.14 2.20
N VAL A 32 15.07 -6.60 3.33
CA VAL A 32 15.64 -7.41 4.42
C VAL A 32 14.66 -8.48 4.93
N PRO A 33 13.38 -8.20 5.19
CA PRO A 33 12.43 -9.23 5.60
C PRO A 33 12.29 -10.36 4.57
N ALA A 34 12.28 -10.05 3.27
CA ALA A 34 12.19 -11.08 2.24
C ALA A 34 13.42 -11.99 2.27
N ILE A 35 14.64 -11.42 2.30
CA ILE A 35 15.89 -12.18 2.40
C ILE A 35 15.86 -13.08 3.63
N TRP A 36 15.41 -12.57 4.78
CA TRP A 36 15.30 -13.32 6.02
C TRP A 36 14.35 -14.53 5.90
N TRP A 37 13.15 -14.32 5.37
CA TRP A 37 12.15 -15.39 5.24
C TRP A 37 12.57 -16.45 4.22
N PHE A 38 13.16 -16.07 3.08
CA PHE A 38 13.70 -17.02 2.13
C PHE A 38 14.91 -17.80 2.70
N TRP A 39 15.75 -17.14 3.49
CA TRP A 39 16.85 -17.81 4.19
C TRP A 39 16.36 -18.84 5.21
N LEU A 40 15.32 -18.53 5.98
CA LEU A 40 14.69 -19.49 6.89
C LEU A 40 14.11 -20.68 6.12
N GLY A 41 13.47 -20.45 4.97
CA GLY A 41 12.98 -21.51 4.10
C GLY A 41 14.11 -22.41 3.58
N ALA A 42 15.15 -21.80 3.04
CA ALA A 42 16.32 -22.53 2.50
C ALA A 42 17.09 -23.34 3.56
N THR A 43 17.01 -22.96 4.83
CA THR A 43 17.66 -23.64 5.95
C THR A 43 16.73 -24.56 6.75
N ASN A 44 15.51 -24.85 6.23
CA ASN A 44 14.48 -25.69 6.87
C ASN A 44 14.12 -25.25 8.30
N ARG A 45 14.02 -23.92 8.54
CA ARG A 45 13.71 -23.32 9.84
C ARG A 45 12.29 -22.75 9.93
N LEU A 46 11.43 -22.99 8.94
CA LEU A 46 10.05 -22.49 8.90
C LEU A 46 9.03 -23.43 9.59
N GLY A 47 9.48 -24.54 10.20
CA GLY A 47 8.59 -25.45 10.90
C GLY A 47 7.93 -26.50 10.00
N ALA A 48 6.74 -26.99 10.40
CA ALA A 48 6.09 -28.14 9.78
C ALA A 48 5.46 -27.84 8.42
N GLU A 49 5.02 -26.61 8.16
CA GLU A 49 4.37 -26.17 6.91
C GLU A 49 5.15 -25.00 6.27
N PRO A 50 6.38 -25.24 5.77
CA PRO A 50 7.29 -24.17 5.39
C PRO A 50 6.76 -23.27 4.27
N MET A 51 6.04 -23.83 3.29
CA MET A 51 5.48 -23.05 2.17
C MET A 51 4.41 -22.08 2.66
N ARG A 52 3.51 -22.56 3.49
CA ARG A 52 2.44 -21.76 4.09
C ARG A 52 2.96 -20.62 4.97
N GLU A 53 3.99 -20.91 5.78
CA GLU A 53 4.63 -19.89 6.62
C GLU A 53 5.32 -18.82 5.77
N LEU A 54 6.00 -19.21 4.69
CA LEU A 54 6.64 -18.28 3.76
C LEU A 54 5.60 -17.41 3.04
N GLU A 55 4.53 -18.02 2.52
CA GLU A 55 3.42 -17.30 1.90
C GLU A 55 2.81 -16.28 2.86
N HIS A 56 2.46 -16.72 4.06
CA HIS A 56 1.86 -15.87 5.08
C HIS A 56 2.76 -14.68 5.39
N ALA A 57 4.05 -14.91 5.62
CA ALA A 57 5.02 -13.86 5.92
C ALA A 57 5.14 -12.83 4.79
N LEU A 58 5.25 -13.28 3.53
CA LEU A 58 5.35 -12.39 2.37
C LEU A 58 4.08 -11.59 2.16
N GLY A 59 2.91 -12.22 2.29
CA GLY A 59 1.61 -11.55 2.20
C GLY A 59 1.43 -10.50 3.30
N LEU A 60 1.86 -10.81 4.52
CA LEU A 60 1.80 -9.90 5.66
C LEU A 60 2.71 -8.68 5.47
N TRP A 61 3.91 -8.86 4.93
CA TRP A 61 4.80 -7.75 4.59
C TRP A 61 4.25 -6.90 3.45
N ALA A 62 3.60 -7.49 2.44
CA ALA A 62 2.89 -6.74 1.41
C ALA A 62 1.84 -5.80 2.03
N LEU A 63 1.02 -6.32 2.94
CA LEU A 63 0.00 -5.54 3.65
C LEU A 63 0.61 -4.45 4.53
N ARG A 64 1.69 -4.74 5.26
CA ARG A 64 2.42 -3.75 6.08
C ARG A 64 2.94 -2.58 5.25
N PHE A 65 3.59 -2.85 4.12
CA PHE A 65 4.07 -1.79 3.22
C PHE A 65 2.92 -0.97 2.62
N LEU A 66 1.80 -1.60 2.30
CA LEU A 66 0.59 -0.93 1.82
C LEU A 66 0.02 0.02 2.90
N ILE A 67 -0.05 -0.44 4.15
CA ILE A 67 -0.46 0.35 5.30
C ILE A 67 0.50 1.52 5.53
N PHE A 68 1.81 1.31 5.50
CA PHE A 68 2.80 2.39 5.62
C PHE A 68 2.62 3.44 4.53
N ALA A 69 2.41 3.04 3.28
CA ALA A 69 2.14 3.96 2.17
C ALA A 69 0.84 4.77 2.39
N LEU A 70 -0.19 4.14 2.96
CA LEU A 70 -1.45 4.80 3.32
C LEU A 70 -1.28 5.72 4.54
N ALA A 71 -0.50 5.37 5.53
CA ALA A 71 -0.29 6.14 6.76
C ALA A 71 0.43 7.48 6.53
N ILE A 72 1.19 7.64 5.44
CA ILE A 72 1.94 8.88 5.15
C ILE A 72 1.06 10.12 5.14
N THR A 73 -0.16 10.04 4.61
CA THR A 73 -1.05 11.21 4.53
C THR A 73 -1.56 11.65 5.90
N PRO A 74 -2.14 10.78 6.74
CA PRO A 74 -2.51 11.17 8.11
C PRO A 74 -1.30 11.58 8.95
N LEU A 75 -0.15 10.93 8.87
CA LEU A 75 1.07 11.32 9.58
C LEU A 75 1.50 12.75 9.23
N ARG A 76 1.47 13.11 7.95
CA ARG A 76 1.79 14.47 7.52
C ARG A 76 0.79 15.49 8.05
N GLN A 77 -0.48 15.14 8.13
CA GLN A 77 -1.55 16.07 8.48
C GLN A 77 -1.74 16.24 10.00
N LEU A 78 -1.51 15.17 10.77
CA LEU A 78 -1.71 15.15 12.22
C LEU A 78 -0.42 15.42 12.99
N ALA A 79 0.69 14.84 12.54
CA ALA A 79 1.98 14.91 13.21
C ALA A 79 3.00 15.84 12.52
N GLY A 80 2.66 16.45 11.37
CA GLY A 80 3.57 17.33 10.62
C GLY A 80 4.75 16.60 9.94
N VAL A 81 4.80 15.26 10.00
CA VAL A 81 5.91 14.47 9.45
C VAL A 81 5.75 14.28 7.96
N ASN A 82 6.66 14.84 7.15
CA ASN A 82 6.57 14.79 5.69
C ASN A 82 7.36 13.62 5.10
N LEU A 83 6.69 12.49 4.88
CA LEU A 83 7.25 11.28 4.28
C LEU A 83 6.78 11.04 2.82
N LEU A 84 6.20 12.06 2.16
CA LEU A 84 5.61 11.92 0.82
C LEU A 84 6.57 11.36 -0.23
N ARG A 85 7.87 11.67 -0.13
CA ARG A 85 8.91 11.16 -1.04
C ARG A 85 9.04 9.63 -1.01
N TYR A 86 8.75 9.00 0.15
CA TYR A 86 8.87 7.55 0.33
C TYR A 86 7.62 6.78 -0.11
N ARG A 87 6.51 7.48 -0.38
CA ARG A 87 5.23 6.84 -0.71
C ARG A 87 5.32 5.92 -1.93
N ARG A 88 6.09 6.33 -2.97
CA ARG A 88 6.31 5.50 -4.16
C ARG A 88 7.10 4.23 -3.81
N ALA A 89 8.18 4.37 -3.06
CA ALA A 89 9.01 3.24 -2.66
C ALA A 89 8.22 2.23 -1.82
N LEU A 90 7.46 2.69 -0.82
CA LEU A 90 6.62 1.83 0.00
C LEU A 90 5.51 1.14 -0.81
N GLY A 91 4.87 1.86 -1.75
CA GLY A 91 3.87 1.26 -2.63
C GLY A 91 4.44 0.20 -3.57
N LEU A 92 5.63 0.43 -4.13
CA LEU A 92 6.34 -0.56 -4.94
C LEU A 92 6.81 -1.75 -4.11
N SER A 93 7.30 -1.52 -2.87
CA SER A 93 7.63 -2.62 -1.96
C SER A 93 6.41 -3.50 -1.67
N ALA A 94 5.23 -2.90 -1.42
CA ALA A 94 3.99 -3.65 -1.25
C ALA A 94 3.69 -4.55 -2.48
N PHE A 95 3.84 -4.01 -3.70
CA PHE A 95 3.66 -4.79 -4.93
C PHE A 95 4.68 -5.92 -5.07
N TYR A 96 5.97 -5.68 -4.83
CA TYR A 96 6.99 -6.71 -4.94
C TYR A 96 6.79 -7.84 -3.92
N TYR A 97 6.37 -7.52 -2.71
CA TYR A 97 6.02 -8.54 -1.72
C TYR A 97 4.76 -9.32 -2.10
N ALA A 98 3.74 -8.66 -2.67
CA ALA A 98 2.57 -9.34 -3.21
C ALA A 98 2.94 -10.25 -4.41
N LEU A 99 3.89 -9.82 -5.25
CA LEU A 99 4.42 -10.63 -6.34
C LEU A 99 5.17 -11.87 -5.83
N MET A 100 6.06 -11.70 -4.83
CA MET A 100 6.77 -12.82 -4.20
C MET A 100 5.78 -13.79 -3.54
N HIS A 101 4.77 -13.30 -2.80
CA HIS A 101 3.71 -14.10 -2.21
C HIS A 101 2.96 -14.93 -3.26
N LEU A 102 2.51 -14.30 -4.36
CA LEU A 102 1.85 -14.99 -5.46
C LEU A 102 2.77 -16.01 -6.13
N THR A 103 4.05 -15.67 -6.34
CA THR A 103 5.03 -16.59 -6.93
C THR A 103 5.27 -17.80 -6.03
N THR A 104 5.35 -17.61 -4.72
CA THR A 104 5.48 -18.71 -3.75
C THR A 104 4.29 -19.65 -3.85
N TYR A 105 3.06 -19.13 -3.88
CA TYR A 105 1.85 -19.93 -4.09
C TYR A 105 1.89 -20.70 -5.42
N LEU A 106 2.15 -20.03 -6.55
CA LEU A 106 2.09 -20.67 -7.86
C LEU A 106 3.21 -21.70 -8.08
N VAL A 107 4.43 -21.40 -7.63
CA VAL A 107 5.63 -22.20 -7.98
C VAL A 107 5.97 -23.21 -6.90
N LEU A 108 5.88 -22.84 -5.62
CA LEU A 108 6.34 -23.68 -4.51
C LEU A 108 5.22 -24.47 -3.86
N ASP A 109 4.00 -23.89 -3.75
CA ASP A 109 2.86 -24.58 -3.15
C ASP A 109 2.09 -25.43 -4.18
N GLN A 110 1.77 -24.85 -5.35
CA GLN A 110 1.00 -25.50 -6.41
C GLN A 110 1.87 -26.14 -7.51
N GLU A 111 3.19 -26.04 -7.47
CA GLU A 111 4.14 -26.63 -8.44
C GLU A 111 3.79 -26.36 -9.91
N LEU A 112 3.12 -25.21 -10.18
CA LEU A 112 2.58 -24.80 -11.49
C LEU A 112 1.51 -25.76 -12.06
N ASP A 113 0.82 -26.52 -11.22
CA ASP A 113 -0.36 -27.32 -11.64
C ASP A 113 -1.54 -26.38 -11.91
N PHE A 114 -1.78 -26.07 -13.19
CA PHE A 114 -2.82 -25.13 -13.61
C PHE A 114 -4.24 -25.66 -13.35
N ASP A 115 -4.43 -26.97 -13.32
CA ASP A 115 -5.73 -27.59 -13.01
C ASP A 115 -6.04 -27.44 -11.51
N ALA A 116 -5.05 -27.69 -10.65
CA ALA A 116 -5.15 -27.46 -9.20
C ALA A 116 -5.36 -25.97 -8.88
N ILE A 117 -4.61 -25.06 -9.51
CA ILE A 117 -4.76 -23.61 -9.36
C ILE A 117 -6.17 -23.17 -9.78
N GLY A 118 -6.67 -23.65 -10.94
CA GLY A 118 -8.01 -23.34 -11.41
C GLY A 118 -9.10 -23.82 -10.44
N ALA A 119 -8.95 -25.05 -9.92
CA ALA A 119 -9.86 -25.61 -8.92
C ALA A 119 -9.84 -24.82 -7.61
N ASP A 120 -8.67 -24.38 -7.16
CA ASP A 120 -8.51 -23.57 -5.95
C ASP A 120 -9.17 -22.19 -6.08
N ILE A 121 -8.99 -21.52 -7.21
CA ILE A 121 -9.64 -20.23 -7.50
C ILE A 121 -11.17 -20.35 -7.43
N LEU A 122 -11.72 -21.45 -7.93
CA LEU A 122 -13.19 -21.69 -7.94
C LEU A 122 -13.73 -22.09 -6.56
N LYS A 123 -12.97 -22.89 -5.79
CA LYS A 123 -13.42 -23.46 -4.51
C LYS A 123 -13.12 -22.56 -3.30
N ARG A 124 -12.12 -21.69 -3.40
CA ARG A 124 -11.60 -20.87 -2.27
C ARG A 124 -11.75 -19.39 -2.60
N PRO A 125 -12.85 -18.74 -2.20
CA PRO A 125 -13.12 -17.33 -2.56
C PRO A 125 -12.03 -16.36 -2.10
N TYR A 126 -11.29 -16.66 -1.03
CA TYR A 126 -10.19 -15.82 -0.61
C TYR A 126 -9.06 -15.75 -1.65
N ILE A 127 -8.77 -16.85 -2.38
CA ILE A 127 -7.77 -16.86 -3.47
C ILE A 127 -8.22 -15.92 -4.60
N THR A 128 -9.48 -15.97 -5.00
CA THR A 128 -10.05 -15.07 -6.02
C THR A 128 -9.93 -13.60 -5.60
N ILE A 129 -10.18 -13.28 -4.32
CA ILE A 129 -10.02 -11.93 -3.79
C ILE A 129 -8.54 -11.51 -3.82
N GLY A 130 -7.61 -12.39 -3.43
CA GLY A 130 -6.17 -12.14 -3.50
C GLY A 130 -5.67 -11.89 -4.92
N MET A 131 -6.11 -12.71 -5.88
CA MET A 131 -5.80 -12.53 -7.30
C MET A 131 -6.34 -11.19 -7.84
N THR A 132 -7.58 -10.84 -7.47
CA THR A 132 -8.18 -9.55 -7.84
C THR A 132 -7.40 -8.39 -7.23
N CYS A 133 -6.97 -8.50 -5.98
CA CYS A 133 -6.10 -7.51 -5.33
C CYS A 133 -4.80 -7.32 -6.11
N PHE A 134 -4.14 -8.40 -6.51
CA PHE A 134 -2.90 -8.36 -7.29
C PHE A 134 -3.12 -7.70 -8.66
N ILE A 135 -4.21 -8.05 -9.37
CA ILE A 135 -4.58 -7.43 -10.65
C ILE A 135 -4.80 -5.91 -10.49
N VAL A 136 -5.37 -5.46 -9.38
CA VAL A 136 -5.52 -4.03 -9.08
C VAL A 136 -4.16 -3.38 -8.78
N LEU A 137 -3.26 -4.04 -8.08
CA LEU A 137 -1.92 -3.51 -7.76
C LEU A 137 -1.01 -3.40 -8.99
N LEU A 138 -1.15 -4.28 -9.96
CA LEU A 138 -0.28 -4.35 -11.15
C LEU A 138 -0.23 -3.02 -11.92
N PRO A 139 -1.34 -2.41 -12.39
CA PRO A 139 -1.30 -1.13 -13.08
C PRO A 139 -0.78 0.01 -12.19
N LEU A 140 -1.00 -0.04 -10.88
CA LEU A 140 -0.44 0.95 -9.96
C LEU A 140 1.08 0.86 -9.90
N ALA A 141 1.64 -0.35 -9.88
CA ALA A 141 3.08 -0.56 -9.88
C ALA A 141 3.72 -0.13 -11.21
N VAL A 142 3.15 -0.59 -12.35
CA VAL A 142 3.64 -0.27 -13.70
C VAL A 142 3.63 1.25 -13.96
N THR A 143 2.61 1.96 -13.45
CA THR A 143 2.49 3.42 -13.62
C THR A 143 3.18 4.23 -12.52
N SER A 144 3.87 3.58 -11.57
CA SER A 144 4.61 4.24 -10.49
C SER A 144 5.97 4.79 -10.95
N ASN A 145 6.01 5.51 -12.07
CA ASN A 145 7.21 6.16 -12.61
C ASN A 145 6.91 7.53 -13.22
N ASN A 146 7.98 8.31 -13.46
CA ASN A 146 7.83 9.68 -13.98
C ASN A 146 7.35 9.72 -15.45
N LEU A 147 7.66 8.69 -16.24
CA LEU A 147 7.21 8.58 -17.62
C LEU A 147 5.69 8.41 -17.71
N ALA A 148 5.14 7.52 -16.86
CA ALA A 148 3.70 7.30 -16.78
C ALA A 148 2.95 8.57 -16.34
N ILE A 149 3.47 9.31 -15.36
CA ILE A 149 2.90 10.60 -14.94
C ILE A 149 2.85 11.60 -16.10
N ARG A 150 3.95 11.67 -16.89
CA ARG A 150 4.02 12.57 -18.05
C ARG A 150 3.07 12.14 -19.18
N ARG A 151 2.96 10.84 -19.48
CA ARG A 151 2.12 10.32 -20.56
C ARG A 151 0.61 10.37 -20.22
N LEU A 152 0.23 9.98 -19.01
CA LEU A 152 -1.16 9.94 -18.59
C LEU A 152 -1.69 11.32 -18.17
N GLY A 153 -0.82 12.23 -17.78
CA GLY A 153 -1.16 13.47 -17.11
C GLY A 153 -1.53 13.26 -15.64
N GLY A 154 -1.25 14.27 -14.82
CA GLY A 154 -1.39 14.17 -13.36
C GLY A 154 -2.80 13.83 -12.87
N LYS A 155 -3.86 14.31 -13.55
CA LYS A 155 -5.26 14.04 -13.16
C LYS A 155 -5.64 12.56 -13.37
N VAL A 156 -5.30 11.99 -14.53
CA VAL A 156 -5.61 10.57 -14.85
C VAL A 156 -4.78 9.66 -13.96
N TRP A 157 -3.49 9.95 -13.81
CA TRP A 157 -2.61 9.21 -12.92
C TRP A 157 -3.13 9.18 -11.47
N GLN A 158 -3.58 10.31 -10.94
CA GLN A 158 -4.17 10.38 -9.60
C GLN A 158 -5.46 9.57 -9.47
N ARG A 159 -6.34 9.56 -10.51
CA ARG A 159 -7.55 8.73 -10.51
C ARG A 159 -7.18 7.24 -10.46
N LEU A 160 -6.24 6.80 -11.30
CA LEU A 160 -5.76 5.43 -11.31
C LEU A 160 -5.20 5.04 -9.93
N HIS A 161 -4.34 5.89 -9.35
CA HIS A 161 -3.74 5.59 -8.05
C HIS A 161 -4.70 5.66 -6.86
N ARG A 162 -5.96 6.06 -7.03
CA ARG A 162 -7.01 5.88 -6.01
C ARG A 162 -7.43 4.42 -5.84
N PHE A 163 -7.21 3.57 -6.83
CA PHE A 163 -7.46 2.13 -6.72
C PHE A 163 -6.60 1.46 -5.63
N VAL A 164 -5.59 2.13 -5.10
CA VAL A 164 -4.87 1.68 -3.89
C VAL A 164 -5.81 1.48 -2.68
N TYR A 165 -6.92 2.21 -2.61
CA TYR A 165 -7.91 2.04 -1.54
C TYR A 165 -8.70 0.74 -1.72
N LEU A 166 -9.07 0.42 -2.97
CA LEU A 166 -9.69 -0.86 -3.31
C LEU A 166 -8.72 -2.02 -3.02
N ALA A 167 -7.45 -1.90 -3.44
CA ALA A 167 -6.43 -2.90 -3.13
C ALA A 167 -6.29 -3.14 -1.62
N ALA A 168 -6.31 -2.09 -0.80
CA ALA A 168 -6.23 -2.23 0.65
C ALA A 168 -7.44 -2.96 1.26
N ILE A 169 -8.65 -2.69 0.75
CA ILE A 169 -9.87 -3.40 1.17
C ILE A 169 -9.77 -4.87 0.78
N LEU A 170 -9.41 -5.15 -0.47
CA LEU A 170 -9.27 -6.54 -0.97
C LEU A 170 -8.19 -7.30 -0.21
N ALA A 171 -7.07 -6.66 0.13
CA ALA A 171 -5.98 -7.29 0.89
C ALA A 171 -6.42 -7.72 2.29
N VAL A 172 -7.14 -6.88 3.03
CA VAL A 172 -7.62 -7.25 4.37
C VAL A 172 -8.76 -8.27 4.31
N LEU A 173 -9.65 -8.20 3.29
CA LEU A 173 -10.69 -9.21 3.09
C LEU A 173 -10.07 -10.57 2.73
N HIS A 174 -9.08 -10.60 1.84
CA HIS A 174 -8.31 -11.79 1.53
C HIS A 174 -7.71 -12.40 2.80
N PHE A 175 -7.04 -11.58 3.64
CA PHE A 175 -6.43 -12.04 4.87
C PHE A 175 -7.47 -12.57 5.88
N LEU A 176 -8.58 -11.86 6.11
CA LEU A 176 -9.66 -12.32 6.99
C LEU A 176 -10.26 -13.66 6.57
N MET A 177 -10.42 -13.87 5.26
CA MET A 177 -11.02 -15.09 4.73
C MET A 177 -10.03 -16.25 4.57
N SER A 178 -8.72 -16.00 4.58
CA SER A 178 -7.68 -17.03 4.49
C SER A 178 -7.51 -17.82 5.79
N VAL A 179 -8.01 -17.32 6.91
CA VAL A 179 -7.93 -17.95 8.23
C VAL A 179 -9.27 -18.55 8.65
N LYS A 180 -9.26 -19.74 9.27
CA LYS A 180 -10.48 -20.44 9.72
C LYS A 180 -11.13 -19.81 10.95
N SER A 181 -10.37 -19.16 11.78
CA SER A 181 -10.82 -18.37 12.96
C SER A 181 -10.32 -16.94 12.78
N TRP A 182 -10.93 -16.00 13.49
CA TRP A 182 -10.47 -14.59 13.43
C TRP A 182 -9.49 -14.32 14.59
N PRO A 183 -8.20 -14.69 14.42
CA PRO A 183 -7.18 -14.35 15.41
C PRO A 183 -6.98 -12.83 15.46
N ILE A 184 -6.33 -12.38 16.52
CA ILE A 184 -6.10 -10.94 16.77
C ILE A 184 -5.40 -10.27 15.58
N GLU A 185 -4.51 -10.99 14.88
CA GLU A 185 -3.66 -10.39 13.83
C GLU A 185 -4.46 -9.87 12.63
N PRO A 186 -5.25 -10.65 11.85
CA PRO A 186 -6.01 -10.12 10.71
C PRO A 186 -7.07 -9.10 11.12
N VAL A 187 -7.67 -9.22 12.30
CA VAL A 187 -8.61 -8.24 12.84
C VAL A 187 -7.92 -6.90 13.09
N THR A 188 -6.72 -6.92 13.68
CA THR A 188 -5.92 -5.71 13.93
C THR A 188 -5.56 -4.98 12.63
N TYR A 189 -5.08 -5.71 11.62
CA TYR A 189 -4.75 -5.09 10.32
C TYR A 189 -5.98 -4.54 9.61
N THR A 190 -7.12 -5.23 9.71
CA THR A 190 -8.40 -4.74 9.17
C THR A 190 -8.83 -3.44 9.84
N LEU A 191 -8.72 -3.37 11.16
CA LEU A 191 -9.05 -2.16 11.93
C LEU A 191 -8.13 -0.99 11.54
N ILE A 192 -6.82 -1.23 11.41
CA ILE A 192 -5.86 -0.21 10.98
C ILE A 192 -6.24 0.34 9.59
N VAL A 193 -6.52 -0.54 8.63
CA VAL A 193 -6.92 -0.11 7.27
C VAL A 193 -8.24 0.65 7.32
N ALA A 194 -9.23 0.17 8.09
CA ALA A 194 -10.52 0.85 8.26
C ALA A 194 -10.36 2.27 8.83
N ILE A 195 -9.52 2.45 9.84
CA ILE A 195 -9.21 3.77 10.42
C ILE A 195 -8.54 4.68 9.39
N LEU A 196 -7.54 4.18 8.65
CA LEU A 196 -6.83 4.97 7.64
C LEU A 196 -7.74 5.40 6.48
N LEU A 197 -8.62 4.53 6.01
CA LEU A 197 -9.58 4.84 4.96
C LEU A 197 -10.71 5.72 5.46
N GLY A 198 -11.25 5.45 6.67
CA GLY A 198 -12.26 6.27 7.34
C GLY A 198 -11.79 7.71 7.56
N TYR A 199 -10.55 7.90 8.02
CA TYR A 199 -9.94 9.22 8.14
C TYR A 199 -9.92 9.97 6.80
N ARG A 200 -9.59 9.30 5.69
CA ARG A 200 -9.57 9.92 4.37
C ARG A 200 -10.97 10.27 3.88
N LEU A 201 -11.93 9.38 4.09
CA LEU A 201 -13.33 9.62 3.72
C LEU A 201 -13.90 10.81 4.51
N ALA A 202 -13.75 10.82 5.82
CA ALA A 202 -14.20 11.94 6.67
C ALA A 202 -13.61 13.28 6.21
N ARG A 203 -12.31 13.29 5.86
CA ARG A 203 -11.68 14.50 5.35
C ARG A 203 -12.16 14.93 3.96
N SER A 204 -12.51 13.99 3.09
CA SER A 204 -13.08 14.32 1.77
C SER A 204 -14.44 14.98 1.92
N LEU A 205 -15.28 14.46 2.79
CA LEU A 205 -16.62 15.00 3.09
C LEU A 205 -16.56 16.41 3.72
N MET A 206 -15.59 16.64 4.60
CA MET A 206 -15.41 17.97 5.22
C MET A 206 -14.87 19.04 4.26
N ARG A 207 -14.29 18.68 3.12
CA ARG A 207 -13.73 19.63 2.13
C ARG A 207 -14.74 20.15 1.10
N GLU A 208 -15.84 19.46 0.85
CA GLU A 208 -16.81 19.82 -0.21
C GLU A 208 -17.69 21.06 0.07
N PRO A 209 -18.02 21.51 1.30
CA PRO A 209 -18.97 22.62 1.48
C PRO A 209 -18.43 24.01 1.14
N ARG A 210 -17.11 24.23 1.00
CA ARG A 210 -16.56 25.60 0.88
C ARG A 210 -16.59 26.21 -0.53
N GLN A 211 -16.63 25.41 -1.58
CA GLN A 211 -16.60 25.94 -2.95
C GLN A 211 -17.99 26.25 -3.54
N GLY A 212 -19.03 25.63 -3.02
CA GLY A 212 -20.42 25.87 -3.48
C GLY A 212 -21.04 27.18 -3.01
N LYS A 213 -20.58 27.73 -1.88
CA LYS A 213 -21.11 28.98 -1.34
C LYS A 213 -20.61 30.24 -2.05
N LEU A 214 -19.38 30.26 -2.52
CA LEU A 214 -18.80 31.41 -3.21
C LEU A 214 -19.33 31.60 -4.65
N LYS A 215 -19.77 30.52 -5.31
CA LYS A 215 -20.34 30.58 -6.66
C LYS A 215 -21.80 30.96 -6.71
N ARG A 216 -22.52 31.02 -5.57
CA ARG A 216 -23.91 31.47 -5.48
C ARG A 216 -24.06 32.94 -5.03
N MET A 217 -22.94 33.61 -4.72
CA MET A 217 -22.90 34.99 -4.27
C MET A 217 -22.22 35.93 -5.28
N SER A 218 -21.82 35.41 -6.46
CA SER A 218 -21.35 36.16 -7.62
C SER A 218 -22.34 36.00 -8.79
#